data_5f6f4feea650dabc64e2a60c3f84ff1d
#
_entry.id   5f6f4feea650dabc64e2a60c3f84ff1d
#
_cell.length_a   1.000
_cell.length_b   1.000
_cell.length_c   1.000
_cell.angle_alpha   90.00
_cell.angle_beta   90.00
_cell.angle_gamma   90.00
#
_symmetry.space_group_name_H-M   'P 1'
#
loop_
_entity.id
_entity.type
_entity.pdbx_description
1 polymer ?
#
loop_
_entity_poly.entity_id
_entity_poly.type
_entity_poly.pdbx_seq_one_letter_code
_entity_poly.pdbx_strand_id
1 'polypeptide(L)'
;MAEVRPLLREELLPPRRPPRRHLISIADLEREDVERLLALSRTFARSLERDVKKLPTLRGRLVVNAFFEASTRTSSSFELAAKRLSADVMSLKASGSSLEKGESLKDTLLTIGAYDPDVVVIRHAHIGAPHLAARFTPSHVVNAGDGKHQHPTQALLDLYTLEEELGGVEGLHVAIVGDVLHSRVARSNVQALVLMGARVTLVGPPALVPRGIDALGCEVSHDIRDIRGADVVYVLRMQRERMLEGANYVPSLREYTACWGVTPERLRPGQKVMHPGPMNRGVEIDPVVADAAESLIERQVRSGLVVRMAVLYDLLTQGPVEVKVAEIEEVA
;
A
#
# COMPACT_ATOMS: atom_id res chain seq x y z
N MET A 1 63.22 -8.33 -9.29
CA MET A 1 62.39 -7.17 -8.90
C MET A 1 61.00 -7.38 -9.56
N ALA A 2 59.98 -7.75 -8.80
CA ALA A 2 58.62 -7.92 -9.29
C ALA A 2 57.98 -6.52 -9.42
N GLU A 3 57.54 -6.14 -10.62
CA GLU A 3 56.77 -4.94 -10.89
C GLU A 3 55.44 -5.01 -10.13
N VAL A 4 55.27 -4.15 -9.12
CA VAL A 4 54.01 -3.89 -8.45
C VAL A 4 53.15 -3.10 -9.43
N ARG A 5 52.22 -3.80 -10.11
CA ARG A 5 51.14 -3.13 -10.90
C ARG A 5 50.33 -2.25 -9.94
N PRO A 6 50.21 -0.92 -10.21
CA PRO A 6 49.32 -0.10 -9.42
C PRO A 6 47.89 -0.58 -9.69
N LEU A 7 47.23 -1.11 -8.66
CA LEU A 7 45.80 -1.41 -8.68
C LEU A 7 45.09 -0.09 -9.04
N LEU A 8 44.46 -0.08 -10.20
CA LEU A 8 43.69 1.07 -10.66
C LEU A 8 42.61 1.38 -9.60
N ARG A 9 42.49 2.64 -9.22
CA ARG A 9 41.52 3.15 -8.23
C ARG A 9 40.07 2.72 -8.54
N GLU A 10 39.77 2.35 -9.76
CA GLU A 10 38.46 1.87 -10.20
C GLU A 10 38.09 0.47 -9.68
N GLU A 11 39.08 -0.39 -9.37
CA GLU A 11 38.83 -1.74 -8.82
C GLU A 11 38.49 -1.70 -7.32
N LEU A 12 38.74 -0.60 -6.63
CA LEU A 12 38.44 -0.40 -5.21
C LEU A 12 37.13 0.36 -4.96
N LEU A 13 36.46 0.84 -6.00
CA LEU A 13 35.15 1.45 -5.84
C LEU A 13 34.10 0.34 -5.68
N PRO A 14 33.27 0.42 -4.64
CA PRO A 14 32.13 -0.49 -4.56
C PRO A 14 31.31 -0.36 -5.84
N PRO A 15 30.74 -1.47 -6.37
CA PRO A 15 29.95 -1.43 -7.58
C PRO A 15 28.94 -0.29 -7.49
N ARG A 16 28.84 0.53 -8.53
CA ARG A 16 27.89 1.65 -8.59
C ARG A 16 26.52 1.10 -8.29
N ARG A 17 25.92 1.49 -7.17
CA ARG A 17 24.53 1.13 -6.88
C ARG A 17 23.67 1.65 -8.03
N PRO A 18 22.76 0.83 -8.52
CA PRO A 18 21.82 1.27 -9.54
C PRO A 18 21.06 2.52 -9.07
N PRO A 19 20.52 3.35 -9.99
CA PRO A 19 19.76 4.53 -9.62
C PRO A 19 18.64 4.14 -8.66
N ARG A 20 18.52 4.88 -7.56
CA ARG A 20 17.52 4.60 -6.53
C ARG A 20 16.12 4.76 -7.12
N ARG A 21 15.31 3.75 -6.94
CA ARG A 21 13.89 3.76 -7.26
C ARG A 21 13.11 3.85 -5.95
N HIS A 22 12.01 4.57 -5.96
CA HIS A 22 11.15 4.72 -4.80
C HIS A 22 9.71 4.39 -5.21
N LEU A 23 8.91 3.93 -4.27
CA LEU A 23 7.46 3.82 -4.42
C LEU A 23 6.80 4.76 -3.42
N ILE A 24 6.66 6.04 -3.79
CA ILE A 24 6.14 7.08 -2.91
C ILE A 24 4.68 7.41 -3.22
N SER A 25 4.32 7.46 -4.50
CA SER A 25 2.98 7.78 -4.98
C SER A 25 2.58 6.85 -6.11
N ILE A 26 1.27 6.66 -6.30
CA ILE A 26 0.74 6.02 -7.51
C ILE A 26 0.97 6.91 -8.73
N ALA A 27 0.99 8.24 -8.56
CA ALA A 27 1.27 9.17 -9.65
C ALA A 27 2.69 9.05 -10.24
N ASP A 28 3.61 8.34 -9.56
CA ASP A 28 4.97 8.07 -10.02
C ASP A 28 5.05 6.81 -10.88
N LEU A 29 3.94 6.07 -11.07
CA LEU A 29 3.88 4.80 -11.81
C LEU A 29 3.15 4.98 -13.15
N GLU A 30 3.69 4.32 -14.17
CA GLU A 30 2.98 4.09 -15.43
C GLU A 30 2.17 2.78 -15.36
N ARG A 31 1.26 2.58 -16.32
CA ARG A 31 0.42 1.36 -16.39
C ARG A 31 1.28 0.09 -16.41
N GLU A 32 2.35 0.09 -17.18
CA GLU A 32 3.29 -1.02 -17.33
C GLU A 32 3.99 -1.38 -16.00
N ASP A 33 4.27 -0.39 -15.15
CA ASP A 33 4.83 -0.61 -13.81
C ASP A 33 3.84 -1.36 -12.92
N VAL A 34 2.57 -0.95 -12.95
CA VAL A 34 1.50 -1.61 -12.21
C VAL A 34 1.32 -3.04 -12.72
N GLU A 35 1.20 -3.25 -14.03
CA GLU A 35 1.02 -4.58 -14.64
C GLU A 35 2.19 -5.52 -14.29
N ARG A 36 3.43 -5.02 -14.30
CA ARG A 36 4.62 -5.76 -13.87
C ARG A 36 4.53 -6.17 -12.39
N LEU A 37 4.13 -5.25 -11.50
CA LEU A 37 3.99 -5.56 -10.08
C LEU A 37 2.86 -6.57 -9.81
N LEU A 38 1.75 -6.51 -10.55
CA LEU A 38 0.66 -7.48 -10.46
C LEU A 38 1.10 -8.85 -10.97
N ALA A 39 1.85 -8.92 -12.07
CA ALA A 39 2.42 -10.16 -12.60
C ALA A 39 3.40 -10.82 -11.60
N LEU A 40 4.27 -10.02 -10.98
CA LEU A 40 5.15 -10.47 -9.90
C LEU A 40 4.36 -10.99 -8.70
N SER A 41 3.26 -10.32 -8.34
CA SER A 41 2.40 -10.72 -7.23
C SER A 41 1.77 -12.08 -7.46
N ARG A 42 1.32 -12.37 -8.70
CA ARG A 42 0.82 -13.70 -9.10
C ARG A 42 1.91 -14.77 -8.98
N THR A 43 3.15 -14.45 -9.36
CA THR A 43 4.28 -15.37 -9.21
C THR A 43 4.56 -15.69 -7.75
N PHE A 44 4.54 -14.68 -6.88
CA PHE A 44 4.72 -14.90 -5.44
C PHE A 44 3.52 -15.62 -4.80
N ALA A 45 2.28 -15.38 -5.25
CA ALA A 45 1.12 -16.11 -4.77
C ALA A 45 1.29 -17.63 -4.97
N ARG A 46 1.69 -18.05 -6.17
CA ARG A 46 1.99 -19.47 -6.49
C ARG A 46 3.11 -20.02 -5.61
N SER A 47 4.14 -19.22 -5.31
CA SER A 47 5.24 -19.65 -4.45
C SER A 47 4.83 -19.92 -3.00
N LEU A 48 3.76 -19.26 -2.52
CA LEU A 48 3.23 -19.45 -1.17
C LEU A 48 2.32 -20.69 -1.02
N GLU A 49 1.96 -21.35 -2.12
CA GLU A 49 1.24 -22.63 -2.12
C GLU A 49 2.14 -23.83 -1.81
N ARG A 50 3.47 -23.64 -1.87
CA ARG A 50 4.46 -24.66 -1.60
C ARG A 50 4.60 -24.94 -0.09
N ASP A 51 5.14 -26.11 0.27
CA ASP A 51 5.44 -26.45 1.67
C ASP A 51 6.47 -25.48 2.27
N VAL A 52 7.56 -25.22 1.54
CA VAL A 52 8.55 -24.20 1.92
C VAL A 52 8.18 -22.87 1.30
N LYS A 53 7.60 -21.99 2.12
CA LYS A 53 7.09 -20.67 1.71
C LYS A 53 8.15 -19.56 1.81
N LYS A 54 9.43 -19.90 1.83
CA LYS A 54 10.57 -18.96 1.96
C LYS A 54 11.43 -19.03 0.70
N LEU A 55 11.76 -17.87 0.15
CA LEU A 55 12.55 -17.72 -1.07
C LEU A 55 13.86 -17.00 -0.73
N PRO A 56 15.03 -17.46 -1.22
CA PRO A 56 16.32 -16.83 -0.89
C PRO A 56 16.64 -15.58 -1.72
N THR A 57 15.65 -14.98 -2.37
CA THR A 57 15.80 -13.94 -3.40
C THR A 57 16.39 -12.63 -2.88
N LEU A 58 16.17 -12.29 -1.60
CA LEU A 58 16.70 -11.07 -0.97
C LEU A 58 17.64 -11.39 0.22
N ARG A 59 18.30 -12.54 0.20
CA ARG A 59 19.27 -12.92 1.24
C ARG A 59 20.38 -11.88 1.34
N GLY A 60 20.67 -11.42 2.56
CA GLY A 60 21.69 -10.40 2.84
C GLY A 60 21.24 -8.97 2.53
N ARG A 61 19.96 -8.75 2.17
CA ARG A 61 19.37 -7.42 2.06
C ARG A 61 18.72 -7.00 3.37
N LEU A 62 18.84 -5.72 3.73
CA LEU A 62 18.24 -5.14 4.94
C LEU A 62 17.01 -4.28 4.58
N VAL A 63 15.86 -4.64 5.15
CA VAL A 63 14.62 -3.88 5.07
C VAL A 63 14.33 -3.23 6.43
N VAL A 64 14.24 -1.90 6.47
CA VAL A 64 13.85 -1.16 7.67
C VAL A 64 12.37 -0.79 7.60
N ASN A 65 11.58 -1.29 8.56
CA ASN A 65 10.18 -0.92 8.75
C ASN A 65 10.09 0.25 9.76
N ALA A 66 10.03 1.50 9.27
CA ALA A 66 9.95 2.71 10.06
C ALA A 66 8.49 3.18 10.19
N PHE A 67 7.78 2.69 11.21
CA PHE A 67 6.35 2.97 11.42
C PHE A 67 6.15 3.95 12.56
N PHE A 68 6.03 5.23 12.21
CA PHE A 68 5.78 6.34 13.14
C PHE A 68 4.27 6.65 13.34
N GLU A 69 3.42 5.96 12.66
CA GLU A 69 1.96 5.89 12.88
C GLU A 69 1.56 4.41 13.05
N ALA A 70 0.74 4.10 14.04
CA ALA A 70 0.34 2.73 14.34
C ALA A 70 -0.32 2.03 13.13
N SER A 71 0.12 0.82 12.83
CA SER A 71 -0.45 0.00 11.78
C SER A 71 -0.06 -1.46 11.92
N THR A 72 -0.90 -2.27 12.54
CA THR A 72 -0.64 -3.70 12.72
C THR A 72 -0.59 -4.44 11.37
N ARG A 73 -1.62 -4.27 10.52
CA ARG A 73 -1.70 -5.00 9.23
C ARG A 73 -0.54 -4.67 8.29
N THR A 74 -0.28 -3.38 8.06
CA THR A 74 0.73 -2.98 7.09
C THR A 74 2.14 -3.34 7.57
N SER A 75 2.47 -3.09 8.84
CA SER A 75 3.80 -3.40 9.37
C SER A 75 4.07 -4.90 9.39
N SER A 76 3.13 -5.71 9.91
CA SER A 76 3.27 -7.18 9.94
C SER A 76 3.37 -7.77 8.54
N SER A 77 2.64 -7.23 7.57
CA SER A 77 2.65 -7.69 6.19
C SER A 77 3.99 -7.38 5.49
N PHE A 78 4.58 -6.19 5.69
CA PHE A 78 5.92 -5.88 5.18
C PHE A 78 7.00 -6.73 5.86
N GLU A 79 6.91 -6.90 7.17
CA GLU A 79 7.83 -7.76 7.91
C GLU A 79 7.77 -9.21 7.41
N LEU A 80 6.56 -9.75 7.22
CA LEU A 80 6.39 -11.10 6.69
C LEU A 80 6.86 -11.19 5.24
N ALA A 81 6.57 -10.20 4.39
CA ALA A 81 7.04 -10.17 3.00
C ALA A 81 8.56 -10.21 2.90
N ALA A 82 9.27 -9.38 3.66
CA ALA A 82 10.72 -9.37 3.71
C ALA A 82 11.29 -10.71 4.20
N LYS A 83 10.73 -11.28 5.28
CA LYS A 83 11.12 -12.60 5.81
C LYS A 83 10.87 -13.74 4.82
N ARG A 84 9.77 -13.68 4.04
CA ARG A 84 9.48 -14.67 2.97
C ARG A 84 10.50 -14.61 1.83
N LEU A 85 11.07 -13.44 1.57
CA LEU A 85 12.13 -13.24 0.59
C LEU A 85 13.55 -13.42 1.17
N SER A 86 13.67 -13.87 2.43
CA SER A 86 14.94 -14.07 3.16
C SER A 86 15.75 -12.79 3.42
N ALA A 87 15.13 -11.63 3.41
CA ALA A 87 15.76 -10.39 3.83
C ALA A 87 15.83 -10.30 5.36
N ASP A 88 16.83 -9.58 5.86
CA ASP A 88 16.90 -9.14 7.24
C ASP A 88 15.92 -7.98 7.47
N VAL A 89 15.31 -7.93 8.65
CA VAL A 89 14.28 -6.92 8.96
C VAL A 89 14.61 -6.22 10.27
N MET A 90 14.67 -4.90 10.24
CA MET A 90 14.70 -4.05 11.41
C MET A 90 13.40 -3.25 11.49
N SER A 91 12.70 -3.34 12.63
CA SER A 91 11.44 -2.63 12.84
C SER A 91 11.60 -1.53 13.88
N LEU A 92 11.26 -0.29 13.48
CA LEU A 92 11.23 0.90 14.31
C LEU A 92 9.78 1.34 14.49
N LYS A 93 9.39 1.61 15.73
CA LYS A 93 8.07 2.11 16.10
C LYS A 93 8.19 3.48 16.75
N ALA A 94 7.15 4.30 16.64
CA ALA A 94 7.10 5.60 17.31
C ALA A 94 7.26 5.45 18.84
N SER A 95 6.49 4.53 19.43
CA SER A 95 6.53 4.25 20.86
C SER A 95 7.87 3.66 21.28
N GLY A 96 8.53 4.30 22.26
CA GLY A 96 9.84 3.93 22.76
C GLY A 96 11.01 4.36 21.87
N SER A 97 10.78 5.17 20.84
CA SER A 97 11.85 5.69 19.97
C SER A 97 12.35 7.06 20.44
N SER A 98 13.49 7.51 19.89
CA SER A 98 14.06 8.83 20.15
C SER A 98 13.15 9.99 19.69
N LEU A 99 12.20 9.75 18.78
CA LEU A 99 11.18 10.73 18.39
C LEU A 99 10.31 11.18 19.57
N GLU A 100 9.98 10.27 20.50
CA GLU A 100 9.26 10.66 21.73
C GLU A 100 10.08 11.60 22.64
N LYS A 101 11.41 11.60 22.46
CA LYS A 101 12.33 12.50 23.16
C LYS A 101 12.58 13.82 22.42
N GLY A 102 11.85 14.08 21.31
CA GLY A 102 11.95 15.31 20.53
C GLY A 102 12.97 15.27 19.41
N GLU A 103 13.52 14.10 19.04
CA GLU A 103 14.40 13.99 17.84
C GLU A 103 13.61 14.34 16.58
N SER A 104 14.25 15.07 15.66
CA SER A 104 13.62 15.38 14.39
C SER A 104 13.53 14.14 13.47
N LEU A 105 12.52 14.09 12.59
CA LEU A 105 12.43 13.04 11.57
C LEU A 105 13.70 12.96 10.71
N LYS A 106 14.33 14.11 10.41
CA LYS A 106 15.57 14.16 9.65
C LYS A 106 16.70 13.41 10.36
N ASP A 107 16.90 13.66 11.65
CA ASP A 107 17.99 13.03 12.41
C ASP A 107 17.74 11.52 12.58
N THR A 108 16.48 11.14 12.80
CA THR A 108 16.10 9.72 12.79
C THR A 108 16.39 9.05 11.43
N LEU A 109 16.10 9.74 10.31
CA LEU A 109 16.40 9.23 8.98
C LEU A 109 17.89 9.11 8.68
N LEU A 110 18.71 10.07 9.16
CA LEU A 110 20.17 10.00 9.06
C LEU A 110 20.71 8.81 9.89
N THR A 111 20.17 8.59 11.08
CA THR A 111 20.52 7.44 11.93
C THR A 111 20.17 6.12 11.24
N ILE A 112 18.95 6.01 10.67
CA ILE A 112 18.53 4.84 9.89
C ILE A 112 19.49 4.63 8.70
N GLY A 113 19.81 5.71 7.98
CA GLY A 113 20.72 5.68 6.83
C GLY A 113 22.12 5.17 7.17
N ALA A 114 22.62 5.40 8.39
CA ALA A 114 23.91 4.93 8.85
C ALA A 114 24.01 3.40 8.98
N TYR A 115 22.88 2.70 9.08
CA TYR A 115 22.83 1.22 9.04
C TYR A 115 22.86 0.66 7.62
N ASP A 116 22.92 1.53 6.60
CA ASP A 116 22.97 1.20 5.19
C ASP A 116 21.88 0.23 4.70
N PRO A 117 20.58 0.48 5.04
CA PRO A 117 19.53 -0.40 4.59
C PRO A 117 19.31 -0.32 3.07
N ASP A 118 18.91 -1.43 2.48
CA ASP A 118 18.54 -1.47 1.05
C ASP A 118 17.18 -0.80 0.82
N VAL A 119 16.22 -1.00 1.73
CA VAL A 119 14.86 -0.41 1.66
C VAL A 119 14.45 0.16 3.01
N VAL A 120 13.88 1.36 2.99
CA VAL A 120 13.14 1.96 4.11
C VAL A 120 11.66 2.00 3.77
N VAL A 121 10.85 1.22 4.50
CA VAL A 121 9.40 1.26 4.45
C VAL A 121 8.93 2.24 5.51
N ILE A 122 8.41 3.40 5.11
CA ILE A 122 8.05 4.45 6.05
C ILE A 122 6.53 4.69 6.10
N ARG A 123 6.00 4.79 7.32
CA ARG A 123 4.64 5.25 7.60
C ARG A 123 4.66 6.38 8.61
N HIS A 124 4.02 7.50 8.28
CA HIS A 124 4.06 8.72 9.08
C HIS A 124 2.71 9.45 9.09
N ALA A 125 2.41 10.18 10.17
CA ALA A 125 1.23 11.01 10.26
C ALA A 125 1.30 12.26 9.38
N HIS A 126 2.49 12.76 9.06
CA HIS A 126 2.68 13.94 8.23
C HIS A 126 2.87 13.57 6.76
N ILE A 127 2.22 14.33 5.89
CA ILE A 127 2.38 14.29 4.44
C ILE A 127 3.83 14.63 4.07
N GLY A 128 4.40 13.95 3.08
CA GLY A 128 5.75 14.21 2.57
C GLY A 128 6.89 13.54 3.34
N ALA A 129 6.62 12.86 4.46
CA ALA A 129 7.65 12.11 5.19
C ALA A 129 8.42 11.09 4.32
N PRO A 130 7.79 10.34 3.39
CA PRO A 130 8.52 9.46 2.47
C PRO A 130 9.47 10.20 1.53
N HIS A 131 9.13 11.41 1.09
CA HIS A 131 10.03 12.25 0.28
C HIS A 131 11.27 12.70 1.08
N LEU A 132 11.08 13.04 2.36
CA LEU A 132 12.21 13.31 3.24
C LEU A 132 13.10 12.07 3.41
N ALA A 133 12.49 10.89 3.59
CA ALA A 133 13.23 9.63 3.67
C ALA A 133 14.06 9.40 2.39
N ALA A 134 13.48 9.59 1.20
CA ALA A 134 14.19 9.47 -0.06
C ALA A 134 15.36 10.46 -0.21
N ARG A 135 15.26 11.63 0.44
CA ARG A 135 16.31 12.66 0.42
C ARG A 135 17.45 12.38 1.40
N PHE A 136 17.12 11.84 2.59
CA PHE A 136 18.07 11.74 3.71
C PHE A 136 18.60 10.33 3.96
N THR A 137 18.10 9.31 3.25
CA THR A 137 18.65 7.95 3.33
C THR A 137 19.26 7.51 2.00
N PRO A 138 20.28 6.65 2.01
CA PRO A 138 20.84 6.06 0.80
C PRO A 138 19.98 4.93 0.20
N SER A 139 18.82 4.68 0.73
CA SER A 139 17.99 3.49 0.50
C SER A 139 16.90 3.72 -0.56
N HIS A 140 16.33 2.65 -1.11
CA HIS A 140 15.02 2.71 -1.73
C HIS A 140 13.97 3.04 -0.68
N VAL A 141 12.92 3.78 -1.04
CA VAL A 141 11.86 4.17 -0.09
C VAL A 141 10.51 3.67 -0.58
N VAL A 142 9.77 3.06 0.34
CA VAL A 142 8.37 2.65 0.13
C VAL A 142 7.47 3.41 1.09
N ASN A 143 6.49 4.13 0.53
CA ASN A 143 5.45 4.79 1.30
C ASN A 143 4.42 3.78 1.80
N ALA A 144 4.40 3.51 3.10
CA ALA A 144 3.40 2.67 3.77
C ALA A 144 2.22 3.48 4.35
N GLY A 145 2.08 4.72 3.90
CA GLY A 145 1.01 5.66 4.25
C GLY A 145 1.52 6.94 4.93
N ASP A 146 1.33 8.09 4.28
CA ASP A 146 1.70 9.40 4.80
C ASP A 146 0.49 10.33 4.94
N GLY A 147 0.14 10.68 6.17
CA GLY A 147 -0.97 11.58 6.49
C GLY A 147 -2.26 11.23 5.75
N LYS A 148 -2.80 12.19 5.01
CA LYS A 148 -3.98 12.04 4.13
C LYS A 148 -3.60 11.91 2.65
N HIS A 149 -2.31 11.72 2.32
CA HIS A 149 -1.79 11.84 0.96
C HIS A 149 -1.85 10.52 0.19
N GLN A 150 -0.96 9.55 0.46
CA GLN A 150 -0.83 8.34 -0.35
C GLN A 150 -0.63 7.08 0.49
N HIS A 151 -1.05 5.95 -0.06
CA HIS A 151 -0.71 4.60 0.40
C HIS A 151 -0.60 3.66 -0.82
N PRO A 152 0.46 3.78 -1.65
CA PRO A 152 0.53 3.12 -2.94
C PRO A 152 0.40 1.60 -2.85
N THR A 153 1.01 0.96 -1.85
CA THR A 153 0.90 -0.51 -1.72
C THR A 153 -0.49 -0.99 -1.30
N GLN A 154 -1.36 -0.09 -0.77
CA GLN A 154 -2.77 -0.42 -0.57
C GLN A 154 -3.49 -0.42 -1.91
N ALA A 155 -3.31 0.60 -2.74
CA ALA A 155 -3.95 0.65 -4.05
C ALA A 155 -3.50 -0.53 -4.95
N LEU A 156 -2.22 -0.88 -4.92
CA LEU A 156 -1.70 -2.03 -5.68
C LEU A 156 -2.31 -3.37 -5.21
N LEU A 157 -2.45 -3.58 -3.89
CA LEU A 157 -3.09 -4.81 -3.40
C LEU A 157 -4.60 -4.85 -3.71
N ASP A 158 -5.24 -3.69 -3.75
CA ASP A 158 -6.65 -3.56 -4.11
C ASP A 158 -6.85 -3.90 -5.60
N LEU A 159 -5.99 -3.38 -6.50
CA LEU A 159 -5.96 -3.76 -7.91
C LEU A 159 -5.72 -5.27 -8.09
N TYR A 160 -4.72 -5.82 -7.39
CA TYR A 160 -4.43 -7.25 -7.44
C TYR A 160 -5.64 -8.10 -6.99
N THR A 161 -6.32 -7.68 -5.93
CA THR A 161 -7.52 -8.37 -5.44
C THR A 161 -8.63 -8.35 -6.47
N LEU A 162 -8.86 -7.22 -7.13
CA LEU A 162 -9.87 -7.08 -8.19
C LEU A 162 -9.52 -7.93 -9.41
N GLU A 163 -8.26 -7.96 -9.81
CA GLU A 163 -7.79 -8.77 -10.94
C GLU A 163 -8.01 -10.27 -10.68
N GLU A 164 -7.66 -10.76 -9.49
CA GLU A 164 -7.84 -12.17 -9.11
C GLU A 164 -9.32 -12.59 -9.01
N GLU A 165 -10.19 -11.66 -8.58
CA GLU A 165 -11.58 -11.97 -8.32
C GLU A 165 -12.53 -11.73 -9.50
N LEU A 166 -12.20 -10.75 -10.35
CA LEU A 166 -13.05 -10.30 -11.44
C LEU A 166 -12.41 -10.49 -12.81
N GLY A 167 -11.14 -10.97 -12.87
CA GLY A 167 -10.43 -11.23 -14.10
C GLY A 167 -9.82 -10.00 -14.77
N GLY A 168 -9.94 -8.82 -14.17
CA GLY A 168 -9.37 -7.57 -14.67
C GLY A 168 -9.92 -6.36 -13.94
N VAL A 169 -9.35 -5.21 -14.23
CA VAL A 169 -9.78 -3.92 -13.65
C VAL A 169 -10.36 -2.99 -14.71
N GLU A 170 -9.91 -3.12 -15.95
CA GLU A 170 -10.35 -2.29 -17.06
C GLU A 170 -11.86 -2.39 -17.31
N GLY A 171 -12.52 -1.24 -17.41
CA GLY A 171 -13.97 -1.15 -17.62
C GLY A 171 -14.83 -1.38 -16.37
N LEU A 172 -14.27 -1.82 -15.24
CA LEU A 172 -15.03 -1.92 -13.99
C LEU A 172 -15.52 -0.56 -13.52
N HIS A 173 -16.69 -0.52 -12.92
CA HIS A 173 -17.18 0.63 -12.18
C HIS A 173 -16.99 0.39 -10.68
N VAL A 174 -16.17 1.24 -10.03
CA VAL A 174 -15.88 1.18 -8.61
C VAL A 174 -16.46 2.40 -7.90
N ALA A 175 -17.39 2.19 -6.96
CA ALA A 175 -17.88 3.23 -6.07
C ALA A 175 -17.07 3.24 -4.77
N ILE A 176 -16.35 4.33 -4.50
CA ILE A 176 -15.61 4.54 -3.25
C ILE A 176 -16.47 5.37 -2.31
N VAL A 177 -16.87 4.81 -1.18
CA VAL A 177 -17.92 5.35 -0.31
C VAL A 177 -17.37 5.81 1.03
N GLY A 178 -17.69 7.03 1.44
CA GLY A 178 -17.52 7.49 2.82
C GLY A 178 -16.58 8.67 3.00
N ASP A 179 -15.65 8.57 3.96
CA ASP A 179 -14.72 9.65 4.33
C ASP A 179 -13.54 9.78 3.37
N VAL A 180 -13.78 10.41 2.23
CA VAL A 180 -12.76 10.67 1.20
C VAL A 180 -11.76 11.73 1.65
N LEU A 181 -12.23 12.76 2.37
CA LEU A 181 -11.42 13.92 2.77
C LEU A 181 -10.20 13.51 3.61
N HIS A 182 -10.37 12.57 4.52
CA HIS A 182 -9.31 12.13 5.43
C HIS A 182 -8.60 10.85 4.95
N SER A 183 -9.05 10.26 3.82
CA SER A 183 -8.56 8.98 3.34
C SER A 183 -7.41 9.11 2.34
N ARG A 184 -6.18 8.71 2.75
CA ARG A 184 -5.07 8.49 1.82
C ARG A 184 -5.34 7.33 0.86
N VAL A 185 -6.13 6.36 1.30
CA VAL A 185 -6.48 5.18 0.49
C VAL A 185 -7.38 5.57 -0.67
N ALA A 186 -8.36 6.47 -0.45
CA ALA A 186 -9.22 6.96 -1.52
C ALA A 186 -8.40 7.60 -2.65
N ARG A 187 -7.45 8.49 -2.31
CA ARG A 187 -6.60 9.15 -3.31
C ARG A 187 -5.76 8.18 -4.11
N SER A 188 -5.09 7.24 -3.44
CA SER A 188 -4.27 6.24 -4.13
C SER A 188 -5.12 5.32 -4.99
N ASN A 189 -6.30 4.91 -4.53
CA ASN A 189 -7.19 4.04 -5.29
C ASN A 189 -7.81 4.74 -6.49
N VAL A 190 -8.23 6.00 -6.38
CA VAL A 190 -8.71 6.77 -7.54
C VAL A 190 -7.64 6.78 -8.62
N GLN A 191 -6.41 7.19 -8.29
CA GLN A 191 -5.32 7.25 -9.27
C GLN A 191 -5.01 5.88 -9.88
N ALA A 192 -4.92 4.83 -9.06
CA ALA A 192 -4.58 3.50 -9.53
C ALA A 192 -5.69 2.89 -10.41
N LEU A 193 -6.94 3.02 -10.01
CA LEU A 193 -8.08 2.50 -10.76
C LEU A 193 -8.26 3.22 -12.10
N VAL A 194 -8.15 4.56 -12.11
CA VAL A 194 -8.23 5.36 -13.34
C VAL A 194 -7.07 5.02 -14.28
N LEU A 195 -5.84 4.89 -13.77
CA LEU A 195 -4.66 4.47 -14.53
C LEU A 195 -4.89 3.10 -15.21
N MET A 196 -5.60 2.19 -14.54
CA MET A 196 -5.90 0.85 -15.05
C MET A 196 -7.22 0.78 -15.84
N GLY A 197 -7.83 1.92 -16.16
CA GLY A 197 -9.00 1.99 -17.04
C GLY A 197 -10.34 1.69 -16.37
N ALA A 198 -10.43 1.72 -15.04
CA ALA A 198 -11.70 1.64 -14.34
C ALA A 198 -12.41 3.00 -14.28
N ARG A 199 -13.73 2.98 -14.24
CA ARG A 199 -14.55 4.13 -13.88
C ARG A 199 -14.69 4.21 -12.36
N VAL A 200 -14.44 5.38 -11.78
CA VAL A 200 -14.49 5.59 -10.34
C VAL A 200 -15.52 6.65 -10.00
N THR A 201 -16.42 6.35 -9.07
CA THR A 201 -17.35 7.32 -8.49
C THR A 201 -17.09 7.43 -6.98
N LEU A 202 -16.77 8.63 -6.51
CA LEU A 202 -16.67 8.93 -5.07
C LEU A 202 -18.05 9.26 -4.55
N VAL A 203 -18.52 8.54 -3.53
CA VAL A 203 -19.86 8.71 -2.96
C VAL A 203 -19.73 9.06 -1.48
N GLY A 204 -20.28 10.20 -1.07
CA GLY A 204 -20.23 10.58 0.34
C GLY A 204 -20.85 11.94 0.67
N PRO A 205 -20.91 12.27 1.98
CA PRO A 205 -21.39 13.58 2.42
C PRO A 205 -20.58 14.71 1.79
N PRO A 206 -21.20 15.84 1.40
CA PRO A 206 -20.49 16.98 0.81
C PRO A 206 -19.30 17.49 1.66
N ALA A 207 -19.41 17.41 2.98
CA ALA A 207 -18.34 17.81 3.91
C ALA A 207 -17.17 16.83 3.95
N LEU A 208 -17.33 15.59 3.47
CA LEU A 208 -16.32 14.53 3.47
C LEU A 208 -15.77 14.20 2.08
N VAL A 209 -16.23 14.89 1.04
CA VAL A 209 -15.67 14.78 -0.32
C VAL A 209 -14.98 16.10 -0.66
N PRO A 210 -13.65 16.11 -0.89
CA PRO A 210 -12.93 17.34 -1.20
C PRO A 210 -13.40 17.96 -2.51
N ARG A 211 -13.53 19.28 -2.55
CA ARG A 211 -13.79 20.01 -3.81
C ARG A 211 -12.58 19.84 -4.75
N GLY A 212 -12.86 19.63 -6.03
CA GLY A 212 -11.82 19.46 -7.05
C GLY A 212 -11.14 18.09 -7.06
N ILE A 213 -11.61 17.10 -6.28
CA ILE A 213 -11.07 15.73 -6.29
C ILE A 213 -11.32 15.03 -7.64
N ASP A 214 -12.33 15.45 -8.37
CA ASP A 214 -12.68 15.02 -9.72
C ASP A 214 -11.56 15.26 -10.75
N ALA A 215 -10.65 16.21 -10.47
CA ALA A 215 -9.42 16.38 -11.26
C ALA A 215 -8.52 15.13 -11.29
N LEU A 216 -8.73 14.16 -10.40
CA LEU A 216 -8.05 12.86 -10.45
C LEU A 216 -8.67 11.88 -11.47
N GLY A 217 -9.68 12.32 -12.24
CA GLY A 217 -10.35 11.50 -13.27
C GLY A 217 -11.51 10.66 -12.75
N CYS A 218 -12.08 10.99 -11.60
CA CYS A 218 -13.24 10.32 -11.02
C CYS A 218 -14.50 11.20 -11.03
N GLU A 219 -15.65 10.56 -10.91
CA GLU A 219 -16.94 11.21 -10.71
C GLU A 219 -17.20 11.43 -9.21
N VAL A 220 -18.06 12.38 -8.86
CA VAL A 220 -18.50 12.65 -7.48
C VAL A 220 -20.01 12.59 -7.40
N SER A 221 -20.52 11.87 -6.41
CA SER A 221 -21.94 11.83 -6.06
C SER A 221 -22.15 12.04 -4.55
N HIS A 222 -23.28 12.66 -4.25
CA HIS A 222 -23.78 12.84 -2.89
C HIS A 222 -25.10 12.07 -2.66
N ASP A 223 -25.32 11.04 -3.46
CA ASP A 223 -26.45 10.11 -3.30
C ASP A 223 -25.93 8.69 -3.09
N ILE A 224 -26.19 8.12 -1.91
CA ILE A 224 -25.76 6.76 -1.58
C ILE A 224 -26.38 5.71 -2.52
N ARG A 225 -27.51 6.00 -3.19
CA ARG A 225 -28.15 5.09 -4.12
C ARG A 225 -27.30 4.80 -5.36
N ASP A 226 -26.38 5.68 -5.70
CA ASP A 226 -25.51 5.54 -6.88
C ASP A 226 -24.52 4.37 -6.75
N ILE A 227 -24.28 3.88 -5.54
CA ILE A 227 -23.45 2.68 -5.35
C ILE A 227 -24.04 1.44 -6.04
N ARG A 228 -25.35 1.39 -6.26
CA ARG A 228 -26.02 0.25 -6.93
C ARG A 228 -25.57 0.06 -8.38
N GLY A 229 -25.13 1.13 -9.03
CA GLY A 229 -24.64 1.08 -10.42
C GLY A 229 -23.21 0.51 -10.55
N ALA A 230 -22.47 0.41 -9.46
CA ALA A 230 -21.09 -0.04 -9.47
C ALA A 230 -20.98 -1.58 -9.46
N ASP A 231 -19.86 -2.10 -9.96
CA ASP A 231 -19.51 -3.53 -9.86
C ASP A 231 -18.90 -3.83 -8.49
N VAL A 232 -18.18 -2.84 -7.96
CA VAL A 232 -17.49 -2.93 -6.67
C VAL A 232 -17.84 -1.72 -5.80
N VAL A 233 -18.15 -1.96 -4.55
CA VAL A 233 -18.33 -0.93 -3.52
C VAL A 233 -17.13 -0.97 -2.56
N TYR A 234 -16.30 0.05 -2.63
CA TYR A 234 -15.14 0.20 -1.77
C TYR A 234 -15.47 1.13 -0.60
N VAL A 235 -15.64 0.56 0.58
CA VAL A 235 -16.09 1.31 1.77
C VAL A 235 -14.90 1.88 2.53
N LEU A 236 -14.94 3.19 2.81
CA LEU A 236 -13.91 3.89 3.57
C LEU A 236 -14.26 3.94 5.04
N ARG A 237 -13.28 3.74 5.91
CA ARG A 237 -13.42 3.94 7.34
C ARG A 237 -13.65 5.42 7.68
N MET A 238 -14.58 5.71 8.56
CA MET A 238 -14.72 7.02 9.19
C MET A 238 -13.48 7.29 10.08
N GLN A 239 -12.65 8.28 9.71
CA GLN A 239 -11.34 8.53 10.33
C GLN A 239 -11.39 9.64 11.38
N ARG A 240 -12.11 9.40 12.46
CA ARG A 240 -12.34 10.39 13.54
C ARG A 240 -11.06 10.97 14.12
N GLU A 241 -10.01 10.17 14.23
CA GLU A 241 -8.71 10.56 14.73
C GLU A 241 -7.97 11.58 13.85
N ARG A 242 -8.44 11.80 12.63
CA ARG A 242 -7.88 12.77 11.67
C ARG A 242 -8.76 13.99 11.46
N MET A 243 -9.93 14.00 12.07
CA MET A 243 -10.83 15.14 12.03
C MET A 243 -10.28 16.24 12.95
N LEU A 244 -10.46 17.49 12.55
CA LEU A 244 -10.12 18.63 13.42
C LEU A 244 -11.07 18.63 14.61
N GLU A 245 -10.52 18.87 15.78
CA GLU A 245 -11.28 18.97 17.01
C GLU A 245 -12.29 20.13 16.90
N GLY A 246 -13.56 19.87 17.21
CA GLY A 246 -14.65 20.85 17.07
C GLY A 246 -15.21 21.02 15.65
N ALA A 247 -14.67 20.37 14.62
CA ALA A 247 -15.24 20.42 13.28
C ALA A 247 -16.36 19.38 13.10
N ASN A 248 -17.55 19.85 12.76
CA ASN A 248 -18.72 19.01 12.50
C ASN A 248 -18.78 18.59 11.03
N TYR A 249 -18.03 17.57 10.63
CA TYR A 249 -18.11 17.00 9.28
C TYR A 249 -19.40 16.21 9.02
N VAL A 250 -19.97 15.65 10.07
CA VAL A 250 -21.27 14.98 10.07
C VAL A 250 -21.97 15.29 11.40
N PRO A 251 -23.30 15.44 11.43
CA PRO A 251 -24.03 15.82 12.65
C PRO A 251 -23.87 14.77 13.78
N SER A 252 -23.88 13.49 13.42
CA SER A 252 -23.63 12.39 14.34
C SER A 252 -23.22 11.11 13.60
N LEU A 253 -22.58 10.16 14.29
CA LEU A 253 -22.32 8.83 13.71
C LEU A 253 -23.61 8.09 13.38
N ARG A 254 -24.67 8.25 14.19
CA ARG A 254 -25.97 7.64 13.92
C ARG A 254 -26.57 8.12 12.61
N GLU A 255 -26.50 9.41 12.35
CA GLU A 255 -26.98 10.00 11.10
C GLU A 255 -26.09 9.58 9.92
N TYR A 256 -24.77 9.57 10.12
CA TYR A 256 -23.86 9.05 9.10
C TYR A 256 -24.21 7.61 8.72
N THR A 257 -24.39 6.72 9.69
CA THR A 257 -24.77 5.32 9.46
C THR A 257 -26.11 5.24 8.72
N ALA A 258 -27.11 6.00 9.16
CA ALA A 258 -28.44 6.01 8.55
C ALA A 258 -28.44 6.50 7.11
N CYS A 259 -27.58 7.49 6.77
CA CYS A 259 -27.54 8.09 5.44
C CYS A 259 -26.50 7.42 4.52
N TRP A 260 -25.36 6.98 5.04
CA TRP A 260 -24.17 6.60 4.25
C TRP A 260 -23.61 5.21 4.56
N GLY A 261 -24.05 4.54 5.64
CA GLY A 261 -23.61 3.17 5.97
C GLY A 261 -24.01 2.21 4.86
N VAL A 262 -23.08 1.33 4.45
CA VAL A 262 -23.36 0.31 3.44
C VAL A 262 -24.05 -0.89 4.10
N THR A 263 -25.33 -1.08 3.75
CA THR A 263 -26.21 -2.13 4.25
C THR A 263 -26.62 -3.10 3.12
N PRO A 264 -27.12 -4.30 3.44
CA PRO A 264 -27.55 -5.26 2.40
C PRO A 264 -28.60 -4.67 1.44
N GLU A 265 -29.54 -3.85 1.91
CA GLU A 265 -30.62 -3.26 1.11
C GLU A 265 -30.10 -2.21 0.10
N ARG A 266 -28.92 -1.66 0.34
CA ARG A 266 -28.28 -0.69 -0.54
C ARG A 266 -27.47 -1.32 -1.66
N LEU A 267 -27.12 -2.58 -1.52
CA LEU A 267 -26.37 -3.35 -2.50
C LEU A 267 -27.30 -4.09 -3.48
N ARG A 268 -26.78 -4.37 -4.67
CA ARG A 268 -27.41 -5.33 -5.59
C ARG A 268 -26.78 -6.73 -5.43
N PRO A 269 -27.50 -7.81 -5.74
CA PRO A 269 -26.95 -9.16 -5.71
C PRO A 269 -25.65 -9.27 -6.54
N GLY A 270 -24.65 -9.97 -6.01
CA GLY A 270 -23.37 -10.22 -6.69
C GLY A 270 -22.37 -9.06 -6.69
N GLN A 271 -22.75 -7.90 -6.16
CA GLN A 271 -21.87 -6.73 -6.07
C GLN A 271 -20.75 -6.97 -5.06
N LYS A 272 -19.49 -6.78 -5.48
CA LYS A 272 -18.35 -7.02 -4.60
C LYS A 272 -18.15 -5.88 -3.62
N VAL A 273 -17.70 -6.21 -2.41
CA VAL A 273 -17.46 -5.22 -1.35
C VAL A 273 -16.02 -5.30 -0.87
N MET A 274 -15.36 -4.14 -0.77
CA MET A 274 -13.99 -3.98 -0.30
C MET A 274 -13.91 -2.98 0.86
N HIS A 275 -12.87 -3.14 1.70
CA HIS A 275 -12.60 -2.21 2.80
C HIS A 275 -11.11 -2.29 3.20
N PRO A 276 -10.37 -1.18 3.34
CA PRO A 276 -8.93 -1.21 3.62
C PRO A 276 -8.63 -1.60 5.08
N GLY A 277 -9.66 -1.65 5.92
CA GLY A 277 -9.55 -1.88 7.36
C GLY A 277 -8.72 -0.82 8.13
N PRO A 278 -8.86 -0.79 9.47
CA PRO A 278 -9.86 -1.50 10.27
C PRO A 278 -11.27 -1.00 9.99
N MET A 279 -12.28 -1.84 10.19
CA MET A 279 -13.69 -1.47 10.02
C MET A 279 -14.28 -0.98 11.34
N ASN A 280 -15.15 0.02 11.28
CA ASN A 280 -16.11 0.35 12.35
C ASN A 280 -17.45 -0.32 11.99
N ARG A 281 -17.59 -1.60 12.34
CA ARG A 281 -18.80 -2.39 12.07
C ARG A 281 -20.02 -1.70 12.67
N GLY A 282 -21.09 -1.59 11.87
CA GLY A 282 -22.31 -0.86 12.26
C GLY A 282 -22.20 0.67 12.14
N VAL A 283 -21.11 1.19 11.59
CA VAL A 283 -20.97 2.61 11.24
C VAL A 283 -20.93 2.80 9.72
N GLU A 284 -19.78 2.57 9.08
CA GLU A 284 -19.65 2.69 7.63
C GLU A 284 -20.07 1.43 6.86
N ILE A 285 -20.06 0.28 7.53
CA ILE A 285 -20.41 -1.01 6.93
C ILE A 285 -21.21 -1.87 7.91
N ASP A 286 -22.30 -2.44 7.43
CA ASP A 286 -23.07 -3.41 8.21
C ASP A 286 -22.27 -4.70 8.42
N PRO A 287 -22.29 -5.32 9.63
CA PRO A 287 -21.63 -6.59 9.87
C PRO A 287 -22.01 -7.69 8.88
N VAL A 288 -23.29 -7.77 8.47
CA VAL A 288 -23.76 -8.76 7.49
C VAL A 288 -23.08 -8.57 6.15
N VAL A 289 -22.90 -7.32 5.69
CA VAL A 289 -22.18 -7.02 4.44
C VAL A 289 -20.69 -7.36 4.55
N ALA A 290 -20.08 -7.03 5.68
CA ALA A 290 -18.65 -7.28 5.90
C ALA A 290 -18.31 -8.79 5.90
N ASP A 291 -19.25 -9.64 6.33
CA ASP A 291 -19.05 -11.08 6.45
C ASP A 291 -19.74 -11.88 5.31
N ALA A 292 -20.32 -11.18 4.32
CA ALA A 292 -20.96 -11.81 3.16
C ALA A 292 -19.94 -12.50 2.22
N ALA A 293 -20.41 -13.41 1.38
CA ALA A 293 -19.60 -14.11 0.39
C ALA A 293 -19.00 -13.18 -0.67
N GLU A 294 -19.66 -12.06 -0.95
CA GLU A 294 -19.23 -11.01 -1.86
C GLU A 294 -18.13 -10.09 -1.29
N SER A 295 -17.85 -10.20 0.02
CA SER A 295 -16.83 -9.42 0.70
C SER A 295 -15.42 -9.90 0.33
N LEU A 296 -14.60 -9.00 -0.18
CA LEU A 296 -13.21 -9.26 -0.55
C LEU A 296 -12.21 -8.84 0.55
N ILE A 297 -12.68 -8.46 1.73
CA ILE A 297 -11.87 -7.84 2.80
C ILE A 297 -10.74 -8.77 3.27
N GLU A 298 -11.01 -10.05 3.47
CA GLU A 298 -9.97 -11.02 3.85
C GLU A 298 -9.00 -11.30 2.70
N ARG A 299 -9.49 -11.28 1.45
CA ARG A 299 -8.66 -11.45 0.26
C ARG A 299 -7.70 -10.29 0.10
N GLN A 300 -8.12 -9.04 0.37
CA GLN A 300 -7.22 -7.87 0.41
C GLN A 300 -6.05 -8.07 1.41
N VAL A 301 -6.29 -8.71 2.55
CA VAL A 301 -5.22 -9.00 3.52
C VAL A 301 -4.20 -9.99 2.94
N ARG A 302 -4.66 -11.04 2.26
CA ARG A 302 -3.79 -12.03 1.60
C ARG A 302 -3.02 -11.40 0.44
N SER A 303 -3.71 -10.63 -0.41
CA SER A 303 -3.14 -9.85 -1.52
C SER A 303 -2.04 -8.92 -1.04
N GLY A 304 -2.22 -8.33 0.16
CA GLY A 304 -1.25 -7.45 0.77
C GLY A 304 0.13 -8.08 0.99
N LEU A 305 0.20 -9.37 1.28
CA LEU A 305 1.47 -10.06 1.45
C LEU A 305 2.21 -10.19 0.12
N VAL A 306 1.57 -10.73 -0.90
CA VAL A 306 2.21 -11.02 -2.19
C VAL A 306 2.59 -9.75 -2.94
N VAL A 307 1.75 -8.72 -2.88
CA VAL A 307 2.06 -7.40 -3.48
C VAL A 307 3.26 -6.75 -2.79
N ARG A 308 3.38 -6.83 -1.47
CA ARG A 308 4.55 -6.29 -0.76
C ARG A 308 5.82 -7.11 -1.03
N MET A 309 5.71 -8.42 -1.24
CA MET A 309 6.82 -9.22 -1.75
C MET A 309 7.25 -8.74 -3.14
N ALA A 310 6.29 -8.52 -4.05
CA ALA A 310 6.55 -8.01 -5.40
C ALA A 310 7.24 -6.63 -5.38
N VAL A 311 6.75 -5.71 -4.57
CA VAL A 311 7.33 -4.36 -4.42
C VAL A 311 8.76 -4.42 -3.90
N LEU A 312 9.02 -5.18 -2.83
CA LEU A 312 10.38 -5.30 -2.26
C LEU A 312 11.33 -5.96 -3.27
N TYR A 313 10.85 -6.98 -3.97
CA TYR A 313 11.64 -7.66 -4.99
C TYR A 313 11.95 -6.74 -6.17
N ASP A 314 10.96 -6.07 -6.76
CA ASP A 314 11.14 -5.18 -7.91
C ASP A 314 12.09 -4.01 -7.62
N LEU A 315 12.06 -3.47 -6.41
CA LEU A 315 12.96 -2.40 -6.02
C LEU A 315 14.42 -2.86 -5.87
N LEU A 316 14.65 -4.11 -5.48
CA LEU A 316 15.98 -4.62 -5.11
C LEU A 316 16.64 -5.50 -6.18
N THR A 317 15.87 -5.99 -7.15
CA THR A 317 16.37 -6.87 -8.21
C THR A 317 16.11 -6.25 -9.58
N GLN A 318 16.94 -5.41 -10.09
CA GLN A 318 16.76 -4.81 -11.42
C GLN A 318 16.85 -5.87 -12.52
N GLY A 319 15.73 -6.18 -13.17
CA GLY A 319 15.69 -7.04 -14.35
C GLY A 319 14.42 -7.87 -14.49
N PRO A 320 14.14 -8.43 -15.68
CA PRO A 320 13.06 -9.39 -15.87
C PRO A 320 13.28 -10.60 -14.97
N VAL A 321 12.22 -11.04 -14.31
CA VAL A 321 12.25 -12.16 -13.38
C VAL A 321 12.31 -13.46 -14.16
N GLU A 322 13.51 -13.96 -14.41
CA GLU A 322 13.69 -15.40 -14.44
C GLU A 322 13.81 -15.89 -12.97
N VAL A 323 12.69 -16.18 -12.34
CA VAL A 323 12.72 -17.03 -11.16
C VAL A 323 13.16 -18.42 -11.66
N LYS A 324 14.46 -18.68 -11.64
CA LYS A 324 14.99 -20.03 -11.86
C LYS A 324 14.48 -20.92 -10.73
N VAL A 325 13.36 -21.57 -10.98
CA VAL A 325 12.70 -22.53 -10.08
C VAL A 325 13.58 -23.77 -9.88
N ALA A 326 14.59 -23.95 -10.71
CA ALA A 326 15.43 -25.17 -10.76
C ALA A 326 16.55 -25.23 -9.70
N GLU A 327 16.96 -24.12 -9.07
CA GLU A 327 18.13 -24.16 -8.15
C GLU A 327 17.80 -24.53 -6.70
N ILE A 328 16.55 -24.89 -6.38
CA ILE A 328 16.14 -25.24 -5.01
C ILE A 328 16.10 -26.77 -4.77
N GLU A 329 16.27 -27.59 -5.80
CA GLU A 329 16.20 -29.07 -5.66
C GLU A 329 17.49 -29.74 -5.16
N GLU A 330 18.63 -29.04 -5.09
CA GLU A 330 19.93 -29.68 -4.75
C GLU A 330 20.42 -29.40 -3.33
N VAL A 331 19.62 -28.82 -2.42
CA VAL A 331 20.00 -28.66 -1.01
C VAL A 331 18.91 -29.22 -0.10
N ALA A 332 18.73 -30.52 -0.14
CA ALA A 332 18.02 -31.29 0.89
C ALA A 332 18.99 -32.27 1.55
#